data_d01927a76277d991e37357eeb8566a36
#
_entry.id   d01927a76277d991e37357eeb8566a36
#
_cell.length_a   1.000
_cell.length_b   1.000
_cell.length_c   1.000
_cell.angle_alpha   90.00
_cell.angle_beta   90.00
_cell.angle_gamma   90.00
#
_symmetry.space_group_name_H-M   'P 1'
#
loop_
_entity.id
_entity.type
_entity.pdbx_description
1 polymer ?
#
loop_
_entity_poly.entity_id
_entity_poly.type
_entity_poly.pdbx_seq_one_letter_code
_entity_poly.pdbx_strand_id
1 'polypeptide(L)'
;MGFPYKITVFTPTYNRAYIIENLYRSLQRQSYTDFEWLVVDDGSADNPRELFERWQKENNPFPIRYVKQENGGKCRAINRGLELAQGELFFTVDSDDYLTDDALEKVAAWDAELPDKEHYCGFVGNRGTTPTETPNRLFEGRFLDGTALDRYTMVEPDQVLVDGERAFVFYTEVHRKYMYPEFPGEKFLTEAVTWDRMAYEGYKMRFYNDIIWIYEYKNDGLTKAGSKLFLN
;
A
#
# COMPACT_ATOMS: atom_id res chain seq x y z
N MET A 1 11.61 9.98 19.40
CA MET A 1 11.43 11.12 18.46
C MET A 1 10.20 10.80 17.65
N GLY A 2 9.32 11.80 17.39
CA GLY A 2 8.13 11.57 16.55
C GLY A 2 8.51 11.44 15.08
N PHE A 3 7.57 10.92 14.28
CA PHE A 3 7.72 10.86 12.83
C PHE A 3 7.66 12.27 12.21
N PRO A 4 8.50 12.58 11.21
CA PRO A 4 8.46 13.86 10.48
C PRO A 4 7.16 14.09 9.71
N TYR A 5 6.51 13.01 9.25
CA TYR A 5 5.28 13.05 8.47
C TYR A 5 4.22 12.13 9.08
N LYS A 6 2.95 12.43 8.80
CA LYS A 6 1.86 11.54 9.16
C LYS A 6 1.84 10.27 8.32
N ILE A 7 2.06 10.39 7.02
CA ILE A 7 1.96 9.27 6.08
C ILE A 7 3.23 9.19 5.23
N THR A 8 3.81 7.99 5.09
CA THR A 8 4.66 7.64 3.94
C THR A 8 3.78 6.95 2.91
N VAL A 9 3.51 7.61 1.78
CA VAL A 9 3.05 6.91 0.58
C VAL A 9 4.26 6.23 -0.02
N PHE A 10 4.26 4.91 -0.01
CA PHE A 10 5.35 4.09 -0.49
C PHE A 10 5.00 3.42 -1.82
N THR A 11 5.90 3.47 -2.79
CA THR A 11 5.70 2.83 -4.10
C THR A 11 6.90 1.97 -4.47
N PRO A 12 6.75 0.63 -4.51
CA PRO A 12 7.70 -0.23 -5.18
C PRO A 12 7.51 -0.11 -6.70
N THR A 13 8.59 0.07 -7.46
CA THR A 13 8.49 0.18 -8.93
C THR A 13 9.52 -0.68 -9.63
N TYR A 14 9.12 -1.32 -10.73
CA TYR A 14 9.99 -2.07 -11.62
C TYR A 14 9.49 -2.01 -13.06
N ASN A 15 10.23 -1.33 -13.94
CA ASN A 15 9.89 -1.13 -15.35
C ASN A 15 8.48 -0.52 -15.55
N ARG A 16 8.18 0.58 -14.82
CA ARG A 16 6.89 1.27 -14.83
C ARG A 16 7.01 2.78 -15.12
N ALA A 17 8.16 3.24 -15.67
CA ALA A 17 8.36 4.66 -15.98
C ALA A 17 7.29 5.22 -16.92
N TYR A 18 6.69 4.39 -17.77
CA TYR A 18 5.67 4.76 -18.74
C TYR A 18 4.29 5.07 -18.12
N ILE A 19 4.03 4.66 -16.88
CA ILE A 19 2.69 4.78 -16.26
C ILE A 19 2.68 5.44 -14.88
N ILE A 20 3.78 5.42 -14.14
CA ILE A 20 3.86 5.91 -12.74
C ILE A 20 3.48 7.40 -12.61
N GLU A 21 3.42 8.14 -13.70
CA GLU A 21 2.95 9.54 -13.70
C GLU A 21 1.48 9.66 -13.26
N ASN A 22 0.64 8.66 -13.49
CA ASN A 22 -0.75 8.68 -13.03
C ASN A 22 -0.82 8.76 -11.50
N LEU A 23 0.00 7.98 -10.81
CA LEU A 23 0.13 8.05 -9.36
C LEU A 23 0.67 9.41 -8.92
N TYR A 24 1.75 9.91 -9.52
CA TYR A 24 2.29 11.23 -9.21
C TYR A 24 1.23 12.33 -9.29
N ARG A 25 0.44 12.35 -10.37
CA ARG A 25 -0.64 13.35 -10.55
C ARG A 25 -1.75 13.19 -9.50
N SER A 26 -2.06 11.99 -9.08
CA SER A 26 -3.05 11.78 -8.01
C SER A 26 -2.54 12.27 -6.65
N LEU A 27 -1.23 12.14 -6.37
CA LEU A 27 -0.60 12.67 -5.16
C LEU A 27 -0.59 14.21 -5.14
N GLN A 28 -0.38 14.85 -6.30
CA GLN A 28 -0.46 16.30 -6.42
C GLN A 28 -1.87 16.87 -6.14
N ARG A 29 -2.93 16.06 -6.32
CA ARG A 29 -4.32 16.46 -6.07
C ARG A 29 -4.83 16.13 -4.67
N GLN A 30 -4.01 15.49 -3.81
CA GLN A 30 -4.43 15.18 -2.46
C GLN A 30 -4.80 16.43 -1.67
N SER A 31 -5.95 16.39 -0.98
CA SER A 31 -6.40 17.43 -0.05
C SER A 31 -5.54 17.51 1.21
N TYR A 32 -4.87 16.42 1.60
CA TYR A 32 -4.00 16.28 2.76
C TYR A 32 -2.53 16.32 2.33
N THR A 33 -1.69 17.13 3.00
CA THR A 33 -0.30 17.39 2.58
C THR A 33 0.78 16.95 3.56
N ASP A 34 0.43 16.48 4.77
CA ASP A 34 1.40 15.97 5.73
C ASP A 34 1.80 14.52 5.41
N PHE A 35 2.47 14.35 4.25
CA PHE A 35 3.01 13.07 3.80
C PHE A 35 4.29 13.24 2.99
N GLU A 36 5.07 12.16 2.89
CA GLU A 36 6.15 12.01 1.91
C GLU A 36 5.75 10.98 0.85
N TRP A 37 6.28 11.10 -0.37
CA TRP A 37 6.26 10.03 -1.37
C TRP A 37 7.63 9.36 -1.45
N LEU A 38 7.74 8.13 -0.98
CA LEU A 38 8.94 7.31 -1.03
C LEU A 38 8.81 6.24 -2.12
N VAL A 39 9.74 6.24 -3.06
CA VAL A 39 9.77 5.27 -4.16
C VAL A 39 11.05 4.44 -4.08
N VAL A 40 10.89 3.11 -4.11
CA VAL A 40 12.00 2.18 -4.26
C VAL A 40 11.90 1.53 -5.64
N ASP A 41 12.87 1.87 -6.49
CA ASP A 41 13.05 1.26 -7.81
C ASP A 41 13.85 -0.04 -7.66
N ASP A 42 13.18 -1.15 -7.92
CA ASP A 42 13.72 -2.50 -7.81
C ASP A 42 14.52 -2.91 -9.07
N GLY A 43 15.42 -2.02 -9.52
CA GLY A 43 16.36 -2.32 -10.60
C GLY A 43 15.82 -2.13 -12.02
N SER A 44 14.92 -1.17 -12.24
CA SER A 44 14.34 -0.87 -13.56
C SER A 44 15.38 -0.60 -14.64
N ALA A 45 15.08 -1.05 -15.86
CA ALA A 45 15.85 -0.81 -17.07
C ALA A 45 15.30 0.36 -17.92
N ASP A 46 14.06 0.78 -17.66
CA ASP A 46 13.33 1.84 -18.39
C ASP A 46 13.60 3.28 -17.85
N ASN A 47 14.62 3.41 -16.99
CA ASN A 47 15.19 4.66 -16.49
C ASN A 47 14.19 5.63 -15.81
N PRO A 48 13.44 5.22 -14.78
CA PRO A 48 12.51 6.09 -14.07
C PRO A 48 13.21 7.27 -13.33
N ARG A 49 14.52 7.17 -13.05
CA ARG A 49 15.30 8.19 -12.33
C ARG A 49 15.11 9.59 -12.89
N GLU A 50 15.16 9.75 -14.23
CA GLU A 50 15.03 11.07 -14.88
C GLU A 50 13.64 11.69 -14.62
N LEU A 51 12.58 10.89 -14.54
CA LEU A 51 11.24 11.37 -14.18
C LEU A 51 11.24 11.94 -12.75
N PHE A 52 11.81 11.18 -11.79
CA PHE A 52 11.86 11.60 -10.39
C PHE A 52 12.73 12.83 -10.18
N GLU A 53 13.88 12.92 -10.84
CA GLU A 53 14.75 14.12 -10.82
C GLU A 53 14.06 15.36 -11.37
N ARG A 54 13.17 15.21 -12.35
CA ARG A 54 12.34 16.30 -12.87
C ARG A 54 11.26 16.68 -11.86
N TRP A 55 10.49 15.69 -11.35
CA TRP A 55 9.41 15.96 -10.41
C TRP A 55 9.90 16.53 -9.07
N GLN A 56 11.06 16.14 -8.59
CA GLN A 56 11.69 16.74 -7.40
C GLN A 56 12.02 18.24 -7.55
N LYS A 57 12.14 18.73 -8.77
CA LYS A 57 12.36 20.16 -9.07
C LYS A 57 11.05 20.94 -9.24
N GLU A 58 9.92 20.26 -9.38
CA GLU A 58 8.61 20.88 -9.43
C GLU A 58 8.20 21.41 -8.03
N ASN A 59 7.28 22.36 -7.99
CA ASN A 59 6.73 22.88 -6.73
C ASN A 59 5.69 21.88 -6.18
N ASN A 60 6.13 20.83 -5.51
CA ASN A 60 5.26 19.84 -4.91
C ASN A 60 4.88 20.24 -3.48
N PRO A 61 3.63 19.98 -3.03
CA PRO A 61 3.22 20.18 -1.64
C PRO A 61 3.77 19.10 -0.67
N PHE A 62 4.53 18.12 -1.17
CA PHE A 62 5.12 17.01 -0.42
C PHE A 62 6.53 16.70 -0.96
N PRO A 63 7.43 16.17 -0.13
CA PRO A 63 8.74 15.71 -0.60
C PRO A 63 8.64 14.40 -1.36
N ILE A 64 9.48 14.25 -2.38
CA ILE A 64 9.64 13.04 -3.18
C ILE A 64 11.03 12.46 -2.89
N ARG A 65 11.08 11.19 -2.50
CA ARG A 65 12.33 10.45 -2.27
C ARG A 65 12.37 9.24 -3.20
N TYR A 66 13.41 9.17 -4.01
CA TYR A 66 13.65 8.06 -4.95
C TYR A 66 14.93 7.33 -4.59
N VAL A 67 14.84 6.03 -4.43
CA VAL A 67 15.98 5.13 -4.13
C VAL A 67 15.95 3.97 -5.11
N LYS A 68 17.09 3.66 -5.75
CA LYS A 68 17.25 2.48 -6.60
C LYS A 68 18.00 1.39 -5.87
N GLN A 69 17.57 0.15 -6.03
CA GLN A 69 18.25 -1.06 -5.54
C GLN A 69 18.46 -2.07 -6.68
N GLU A 70 19.22 -3.12 -6.41
CA GLU A 70 19.30 -4.29 -7.27
C GLU A 70 17.98 -5.06 -7.22
N ASN A 71 17.53 -5.61 -8.36
CA ASN A 71 16.26 -6.30 -8.46
C ASN A 71 16.18 -7.51 -7.51
N GLY A 72 15.35 -7.38 -6.50
CA GLY A 72 15.14 -8.37 -5.46
C GLY A 72 13.67 -8.81 -5.28
N GLY A 73 12.75 -8.21 -6.01
CA GLY A 73 11.30 -8.45 -5.90
C GLY A 73 10.58 -7.48 -4.97
N LYS A 74 9.25 -7.41 -5.13
CA LYS A 74 8.37 -6.43 -4.46
C LYS A 74 8.55 -6.43 -2.94
N CYS A 75 8.61 -7.58 -2.29
CA CYS A 75 8.73 -7.67 -0.83
C CYS A 75 10.04 -7.11 -0.29
N ARG A 76 11.18 -7.29 -0.99
CA ARG A 76 12.45 -6.64 -0.62
C ARG A 76 12.40 -5.13 -0.83
N ALA A 77 11.72 -4.67 -1.88
CA ALA A 77 11.49 -3.25 -2.06
C ALA A 77 10.63 -2.66 -0.93
N ILE A 78 9.60 -3.38 -0.45
CA ILE A 78 8.79 -2.98 0.70
C ILE A 78 9.65 -2.94 1.98
N ASN A 79 10.47 -3.97 2.26
CA ASN A 79 11.40 -3.97 3.40
C ASN A 79 12.29 -2.73 3.37
N ARG A 80 12.88 -2.43 2.20
CA ARG A 80 13.70 -1.24 2.03
C ARG A 80 12.91 0.05 2.25
N GLY A 81 11.66 0.09 1.79
CA GLY A 81 10.75 1.21 2.04
C GLY A 81 10.47 1.40 3.54
N LEU A 82 10.21 0.33 4.27
CA LEU A 82 9.99 0.37 5.73
C LEU A 82 11.20 0.89 6.50
N GLU A 83 12.43 0.51 6.12
CA GLU A 83 13.66 1.04 6.72
C GLU A 83 13.76 2.56 6.54
N LEU A 84 13.37 3.07 5.37
CA LEU A 84 13.54 4.45 4.96
C LEU A 84 12.36 5.35 5.30
N ALA A 85 11.17 4.79 5.58
CA ALA A 85 9.94 5.52 5.82
C ALA A 85 10.08 6.53 6.98
N GLN A 86 9.52 7.72 6.80
CA GLN A 86 9.50 8.80 7.77
C GLN A 86 8.09 9.18 8.23
N GLY A 87 7.06 8.50 7.73
CA GLY A 87 5.66 8.65 8.15
C GLY A 87 5.29 7.69 9.27
N GLU A 88 4.39 8.14 10.16
CA GLU A 88 3.79 7.31 11.21
C GLU A 88 3.00 6.15 10.61
N LEU A 89 2.32 6.41 9.50
CA LEU A 89 1.58 5.44 8.70
C LEU A 89 2.35 5.11 7.40
N PHE A 90 2.34 3.85 7.02
CA PHE A 90 2.98 3.33 5.81
C PHE A 90 1.90 2.82 4.86
N PHE A 91 1.70 3.51 3.76
CA PHE A 91 0.70 3.18 2.74
C PHE A 91 1.39 2.75 1.46
N THR A 92 1.44 1.44 1.21
CA THR A 92 1.96 0.90 -0.06
C THR A 92 0.95 1.11 -1.18
N VAL A 93 1.35 1.79 -2.25
CA VAL A 93 0.55 2.03 -3.46
C VAL A 93 1.34 1.55 -4.67
N ASP A 94 0.74 0.68 -5.48
CA ASP A 94 1.37 0.12 -6.67
C ASP A 94 1.61 1.20 -7.75
N SER A 95 2.68 1.04 -8.51
CA SER A 95 3.16 2.06 -9.46
C SER A 95 2.28 2.24 -10.71
N ASP A 96 1.34 1.33 -10.94
CA ASP A 96 0.38 1.35 -12.06
C ASP A 96 -1.06 1.73 -11.65
N ASP A 97 -1.24 2.06 -10.36
CA ASP A 97 -2.51 2.49 -9.77
C ASP A 97 -2.44 3.96 -9.29
N TYR A 98 -3.54 4.50 -8.77
CA TYR A 98 -3.58 5.87 -8.24
C TYR A 98 -4.60 6.01 -7.10
N LEU A 99 -4.53 7.13 -6.36
CA LEU A 99 -5.39 7.40 -5.22
C LEU A 99 -6.57 8.31 -5.60
N THR A 100 -7.69 8.21 -4.85
CA THR A 100 -8.74 9.24 -4.88
C THR A 100 -8.18 10.54 -4.29
N ASP A 101 -8.73 11.70 -4.66
CA ASP A 101 -8.17 13.01 -4.29
C ASP A 101 -8.23 13.29 -2.77
N ASP A 102 -9.10 12.58 -2.04
CA ASP A 102 -9.30 12.64 -0.58
C ASP A 102 -8.74 11.45 0.19
N ALA A 103 -7.99 10.56 -0.46
CA ALA A 103 -7.53 9.29 0.14
C ALA A 103 -6.70 9.51 1.40
N LEU A 104 -5.72 10.40 1.35
CA LEU A 104 -4.81 10.63 2.49
C LEU A 104 -5.50 11.39 3.63
N GLU A 105 -6.46 12.24 3.34
CA GLU A 105 -7.32 12.89 4.34
C GLU A 105 -8.17 11.85 5.09
N LYS A 106 -8.79 10.91 4.39
CA LYS A 106 -9.52 9.78 5.00
C LYS A 106 -8.61 8.94 5.89
N VAL A 107 -7.44 8.58 5.42
CA VAL A 107 -6.46 7.79 6.20
C VAL A 107 -6.04 8.52 7.47
N ALA A 108 -5.78 9.84 7.40
CA ALA A 108 -5.43 10.65 8.57
C ALA A 108 -6.61 10.76 9.55
N ALA A 109 -7.84 10.89 9.05
CA ALA A 109 -9.05 10.92 9.87
C ALA A 109 -9.30 9.57 10.58
N TRP A 110 -9.11 8.44 9.90
CA TRP A 110 -9.22 7.11 10.51
C TRP A 110 -8.28 6.93 11.68
N ASP A 111 -7.03 7.40 11.53
CA ASP A 111 -6.06 7.36 12.62
C ASP A 111 -6.46 8.25 13.80
N ALA A 112 -6.98 9.45 13.54
CA ALA A 112 -7.43 10.36 14.58
C ALA A 112 -8.64 9.85 15.38
N GLU A 113 -9.50 9.04 14.74
CA GLU A 113 -10.70 8.47 15.36
C GLU A 113 -10.44 7.17 16.13
N LEU A 114 -9.27 6.53 15.99
CA LEU A 114 -8.97 5.28 16.67
C LEU A 114 -8.54 5.53 18.11
N PRO A 115 -9.36 5.14 19.12
CA PRO A 115 -9.09 5.51 20.53
C PRO A 115 -7.94 4.69 21.14
N ASP A 116 -7.74 3.45 20.67
CA ASP A 116 -6.72 2.52 21.18
C ASP A 116 -5.89 2.00 19.99
N LYS A 117 -4.70 2.59 19.83
CA LYS A 117 -3.79 2.25 18.73
C LYS A 117 -2.89 1.07 19.04
N GLU A 118 -2.72 0.71 20.32
CA GLU A 118 -1.75 -0.29 20.75
C GLU A 118 -2.04 -1.68 20.16
N HIS A 119 -3.32 -2.02 20.02
CA HIS A 119 -3.78 -3.32 19.53
C HIS A 119 -4.07 -3.35 18.03
N TYR A 120 -3.81 -2.23 17.30
CA TYR A 120 -4.05 -2.18 15.86
C TYR A 120 -2.74 -2.10 15.09
N CYS A 121 -2.66 -2.85 13.99
CA CYS A 121 -1.55 -2.72 13.04
C CYS A 121 -1.86 -1.67 11.95
N GLY A 122 -3.10 -1.22 11.81
CA GLY A 122 -3.47 -0.22 10.82
C GLY A 122 -4.90 -0.24 10.36
N PHE A 123 -5.11 0.22 9.13
CA PHE A 123 -6.41 0.46 8.49
C PHE A 123 -6.49 -0.21 7.13
N VAL A 124 -7.71 -0.46 6.67
CA VAL A 124 -7.97 -1.02 5.35
C VAL A 124 -9.12 -0.26 4.70
N GLY A 125 -8.86 0.34 3.55
CA GLY A 125 -9.89 0.91 2.68
C GLY A 125 -10.22 0.00 1.51
N ASN A 126 -11.18 0.42 0.69
CA ASN A 126 -11.48 -0.26 -0.55
C ASN A 126 -10.59 0.19 -1.70
N ARG A 127 -10.37 -0.75 -2.63
CA ARG A 127 -9.94 -0.47 -4.00
C ARG A 127 -11.18 -0.43 -4.90
N GLY A 128 -11.17 0.44 -5.88
CA GLY A 128 -12.27 0.58 -6.84
C GLY A 128 -11.79 0.70 -8.27
N THR A 129 -12.70 0.53 -9.21
CA THR A 129 -12.48 0.84 -10.63
C THR A 129 -12.76 2.31 -10.91
N THR A 130 -13.55 2.94 -10.06
CA THR A 130 -13.84 4.37 -10.02
C THR A 130 -13.88 4.85 -8.56
N PRO A 131 -13.91 6.15 -8.29
CA PRO A 131 -14.05 6.66 -6.91
C PRO A 131 -15.35 6.25 -6.19
N THR A 132 -16.33 5.72 -6.92
CA THR A 132 -17.67 5.36 -6.40
C THR A 132 -18.05 3.91 -6.58
N GLU A 133 -17.21 3.11 -7.29
CA GLU A 133 -17.51 1.72 -7.63
C GLU A 133 -16.39 0.79 -7.17
N THR A 134 -16.73 -0.20 -6.38
CA THR A 134 -15.84 -1.27 -5.92
C THR A 134 -16.51 -2.63 -6.14
N PRO A 135 -15.74 -3.66 -6.55
CA PRO A 135 -16.27 -5.04 -6.60
C PRO A 135 -16.40 -5.66 -5.21
N ASN A 136 -15.80 -5.04 -4.19
CA ASN A 136 -15.79 -5.57 -2.83
C ASN A 136 -17.13 -5.37 -2.15
N ARG A 137 -17.52 -6.35 -1.31
CA ARG A 137 -18.68 -6.22 -0.47
C ARG A 137 -18.47 -5.11 0.57
N LEU A 138 -19.50 -4.27 0.75
CA LEU A 138 -19.51 -3.26 1.78
C LEU A 138 -19.99 -3.86 3.12
N PHE A 139 -19.41 -3.38 4.22
CA PHE A 139 -19.84 -3.76 5.57
C PHE A 139 -21.07 -2.99 5.97
N GLU A 140 -21.86 -3.58 6.87
CA GLU A 140 -22.92 -2.84 7.55
C GLU A 140 -22.27 -1.79 8.47
N GLY A 141 -22.78 -0.56 8.42
CA GLY A 141 -22.20 0.56 9.16
C GLY A 141 -20.97 1.18 8.47
N ARG A 142 -20.23 1.98 9.23
CA ARG A 142 -19.11 2.77 8.69
C ARG A 142 -17.81 1.98 8.60
N PHE A 143 -17.56 1.08 9.55
CA PHE A 143 -16.33 0.27 9.61
C PHE A 143 -16.59 -1.10 10.27
N LEU A 144 -15.64 -1.98 10.09
CA LEU A 144 -15.54 -3.27 10.74
C LEU A 144 -14.20 -3.40 11.44
N ASP A 145 -14.17 -3.73 12.73
CA ASP A 145 -12.93 -4.10 13.42
C ASP A 145 -12.72 -5.62 13.31
N GLY A 146 -11.58 -5.99 12.78
CA GLY A 146 -11.23 -7.39 12.50
C GLY A 146 -9.73 -7.60 12.44
N THR A 147 -9.32 -8.65 11.74
CA THR A 147 -7.92 -8.99 11.50
C THR A 147 -7.67 -9.29 10.02
N ALA A 148 -6.42 -9.41 9.62
CA ALA A 148 -6.10 -9.84 8.25
C ALA A 148 -6.62 -11.26 7.93
N LEU A 149 -6.88 -12.12 8.94
CA LEU A 149 -7.41 -13.47 8.76
C LEU A 149 -8.89 -13.49 8.40
N ASP A 150 -9.63 -12.38 8.56
CA ASP A 150 -11.05 -12.31 8.24
C ASP A 150 -11.34 -12.45 6.73
N ARG A 151 -10.33 -12.34 5.88
CA ARG A 151 -10.41 -12.73 4.46
C ARG A 151 -10.52 -14.25 4.24
N TYR A 152 -10.33 -15.06 5.29
CA TYR A 152 -10.55 -16.52 5.28
C TYR A 152 -11.75 -16.93 6.12
N THR A 153 -12.37 -15.99 6.86
CA THR A 153 -13.53 -16.27 7.71
C THR A 153 -14.79 -16.36 6.87
N MET A 154 -15.33 -17.57 6.74
CA MET A 154 -16.60 -17.81 6.02
C MET A 154 -17.78 -17.28 6.80
N VAL A 155 -18.65 -16.50 6.16
CA VAL A 155 -19.89 -15.98 6.74
C VAL A 155 -21.13 -16.60 6.11
N GLU A 156 -21.01 -17.03 4.84
CA GLU A 156 -22.01 -17.75 4.07
C GLU A 156 -21.30 -18.79 3.17
N PRO A 157 -21.97 -19.78 2.58
CA PRO A 157 -21.39 -20.60 1.55
C PRO A 157 -20.78 -19.75 0.43
N ASP A 158 -19.51 -19.96 0.13
CA ASP A 158 -18.74 -19.22 -0.89
C ASP A 158 -18.55 -17.71 -0.63
N GLN A 159 -18.77 -17.23 0.61
CA GLN A 159 -18.61 -15.83 0.99
C GLN A 159 -17.75 -15.68 2.25
N VAL A 160 -16.68 -14.91 2.15
CA VAL A 160 -15.81 -14.55 3.29
C VAL A 160 -16.21 -13.21 3.92
N LEU A 161 -15.82 -12.98 5.17
CA LEU A 161 -16.14 -11.74 5.88
C LEU A 161 -15.51 -10.52 5.21
N VAL A 162 -14.25 -10.61 4.79
CA VAL A 162 -13.50 -9.58 4.05
C VAL A 162 -13.10 -10.14 2.70
N ASP A 163 -13.79 -9.74 1.66
CA ASP A 163 -13.55 -10.18 0.29
C ASP A 163 -12.65 -9.21 -0.51
N GLY A 164 -12.21 -9.66 -1.67
CA GLY A 164 -11.55 -8.89 -2.70
C GLY A 164 -10.19 -8.32 -2.33
N GLU A 165 -9.63 -7.51 -3.22
CA GLU A 165 -8.39 -6.77 -2.99
C GLU A 165 -8.70 -5.44 -2.32
N ARG A 166 -7.90 -5.08 -1.31
CA ARG A 166 -8.13 -3.88 -0.50
C ARG A 166 -6.85 -3.05 -0.35
N ALA A 167 -7.02 -1.81 0.07
CA ALA A 167 -5.94 -0.86 0.31
C ALA A 167 -5.51 -0.92 1.78
N PHE A 168 -4.31 -1.47 2.05
CA PHE A 168 -3.78 -1.64 3.39
C PHE A 168 -2.87 -0.47 3.77
N VAL A 169 -3.11 0.10 4.95
CA VAL A 169 -2.29 1.15 5.56
C VAL A 169 -1.86 0.65 6.93
N PHE A 170 -0.57 0.60 7.21
CA PHE A 170 -0.03 0.07 8.46
C PHE A 170 0.59 1.18 9.32
N TYR A 171 0.59 1.01 10.64
CA TYR A 171 1.52 1.74 11.49
C TYR A 171 2.94 1.29 11.15
N THR A 172 3.80 2.24 10.79
CA THR A 172 5.18 1.99 10.35
C THR A 172 5.97 1.18 11.39
N GLU A 173 5.85 1.54 12.67
CA GLU A 173 6.53 0.83 13.77
C GLU A 173 6.05 -0.62 13.94
N VAL A 174 4.77 -0.88 13.70
CA VAL A 174 4.25 -2.27 13.74
C VAL A 174 4.76 -3.03 12.54
N HIS A 175 4.65 -2.48 11.33
CA HIS A 175 5.08 -3.16 10.11
C HIS A 175 6.58 -3.48 10.12
N ARG A 176 7.42 -2.62 10.69
CA ARG A 176 8.85 -2.86 10.89
C ARG A 176 9.16 -4.10 11.74
N LYS A 177 8.31 -4.46 12.70
CA LYS A 177 8.47 -5.70 13.49
C LYS A 177 8.18 -6.96 12.68
N TYR A 178 7.42 -6.83 11.59
CA TYR A 178 6.93 -7.93 10.74
C TYR A 178 7.40 -7.79 9.29
N MET A 179 8.67 -7.45 9.07
CA MET A 179 9.24 -7.37 7.72
C MET A 179 9.11 -8.71 6.98
N TYR A 180 9.09 -8.65 5.68
CA TYR A 180 8.99 -9.84 4.81
C TYR A 180 10.25 -10.69 4.94
N PRO A 181 10.13 -12.02 5.10
CA PRO A 181 11.29 -12.90 5.07
C PRO A 181 11.96 -12.88 3.69
N GLU A 182 13.29 -12.95 3.68
CA GLU A 182 14.07 -12.95 2.46
C GLU A 182 14.79 -14.29 2.29
N PHE A 183 14.55 -14.94 1.15
CA PHE A 183 15.19 -16.22 0.82
C PHE A 183 16.11 -16.03 -0.39
N PRO A 184 17.30 -16.66 -0.39
CA PRO A 184 18.22 -16.61 -1.53
C PRO A 184 17.54 -17.16 -2.80
N GLY A 185 17.58 -16.36 -3.89
CA GLY A 185 17.00 -16.74 -5.18
C GLY A 185 15.50 -16.52 -5.32
N GLU A 186 14.74 -16.35 -4.23
CA GLU A 186 13.32 -16.09 -4.27
C GLU A 186 13.04 -14.58 -4.43
N LYS A 187 12.22 -14.23 -5.42
CA LYS A 187 11.83 -12.84 -5.71
C LYS A 187 10.34 -12.58 -5.53
N PHE A 188 9.53 -13.63 -5.42
CA PHE A 188 8.11 -13.52 -5.25
C PHE A 188 7.66 -14.10 -3.92
N LEU A 189 7.05 -13.25 -3.09
CA LEU A 189 6.39 -13.64 -1.86
C LEU A 189 5.04 -12.90 -1.79
N THR A 190 3.98 -13.59 -1.35
CA THR A 190 2.71 -12.91 -1.11
C THR A 190 2.80 -11.97 0.09
N GLU A 191 2.23 -10.79 -0.03
CA GLU A 191 2.16 -9.81 1.07
C GLU A 191 1.37 -10.33 2.27
N ALA A 192 0.47 -11.28 2.04
CA ALA A 192 -0.32 -11.97 3.06
C ALA A 192 0.52 -12.57 4.19
N VAL A 193 1.73 -13.04 3.92
CA VAL A 193 2.62 -13.65 4.93
C VAL A 193 2.84 -12.71 6.13
N THR A 194 3.06 -11.43 5.87
CA THR A 194 3.27 -10.44 6.92
C THR A 194 1.96 -10.07 7.63
N TRP A 195 0.89 -9.89 6.86
CA TRP A 195 -0.42 -9.54 7.41
C TRP A 195 -0.97 -10.63 8.34
N ASP A 196 -0.83 -11.91 7.93
CA ASP A 196 -1.24 -13.06 8.73
C ASP A 196 -0.43 -13.18 10.01
N ARG A 197 0.88 -12.94 9.95
CA ARG A 197 1.72 -12.92 11.15
C ARG A 197 1.27 -11.88 12.17
N MET A 198 0.96 -10.65 11.74
CA MET A 198 0.42 -9.62 12.62
C MET A 198 -0.89 -10.06 13.27
N ALA A 199 -1.78 -10.68 12.49
CA ALA A 199 -3.07 -11.17 12.99
C ALA A 199 -2.90 -12.31 14.00
N TYR A 200 -1.98 -13.27 13.78
CA TYR A 200 -1.66 -14.34 14.75
C TYR A 200 -1.06 -13.81 16.05
N GLU A 201 -0.36 -12.67 16.03
CA GLU A 201 0.13 -11.98 17.22
C GLU A 201 -0.93 -11.09 17.90
N GLY A 202 -2.17 -11.11 17.40
CA GLY A 202 -3.32 -10.46 18.00
C GLY A 202 -3.58 -9.03 17.52
N TYR A 203 -2.84 -8.53 16.54
CA TYR A 203 -3.11 -7.21 15.99
C TYR A 203 -4.41 -7.20 15.19
N LYS A 204 -5.21 -6.15 15.42
CA LYS A 204 -6.43 -5.84 14.67
C LYS A 204 -6.15 -4.87 13.54
N MET A 205 -7.10 -4.79 12.62
CA MET A 205 -7.23 -3.76 11.59
C MET A 205 -8.64 -3.21 11.61
N ARG A 206 -8.79 -1.92 11.29
CA ARG A 206 -10.10 -1.33 11.05
C ARG A 206 -10.34 -1.20 9.56
N PHE A 207 -11.39 -1.86 9.07
CA PHE A 207 -11.80 -1.90 7.68
C PHE A 207 -12.86 -0.85 7.44
N TYR A 208 -12.67 -0.01 6.43
CA TYR A 208 -13.61 1.04 6.02
C TYR A 208 -14.21 0.74 4.65
N ASN A 209 -15.43 1.25 4.43
CA ASN A 209 -16.11 1.14 3.14
C ASN A 209 -15.63 2.16 2.11
N ASP A 210 -14.83 3.14 2.52
CA ASP A 210 -14.34 4.20 1.65
C ASP A 210 -13.40 3.65 0.57
N ILE A 211 -13.63 4.06 -0.68
CA ILE A 211 -12.70 3.82 -1.77
C ILE A 211 -11.61 4.90 -1.68
N ILE A 212 -10.37 4.46 -1.56
CA ILE A 212 -9.18 5.34 -1.47
C ILE A 212 -8.14 5.05 -2.55
N TRP A 213 -8.29 3.96 -3.27
CA TRP A 213 -7.35 3.47 -4.27
C TRP A 213 -8.10 3.05 -5.53
N ILE A 214 -7.66 3.53 -6.70
CA ILE A 214 -8.19 3.18 -8.00
C ILE A 214 -7.19 2.32 -8.75
N TYR A 215 -7.65 1.19 -9.27
CA TYR A 215 -6.83 0.27 -10.05
C TYR A 215 -7.37 0.13 -11.48
N GLU A 216 -6.45 -0.16 -12.40
CA GLU A 216 -6.78 -0.51 -13.75
C GLU A 216 -6.05 -1.81 -14.14
N TYR A 217 -6.77 -2.83 -14.59
CA TYR A 217 -6.13 -4.07 -15.04
C TYR A 217 -5.25 -3.82 -16.27
N LYS A 218 -3.95 -4.00 -16.12
CA LYS A 218 -2.98 -3.89 -17.20
C LYS A 218 -2.64 -5.27 -17.77
N ASN A 219 -2.23 -5.29 -19.07
CA ASN A 219 -1.92 -6.55 -19.73
C ASN A 219 -0.59 -7.19 -19.25
N ASP A 220 0.28 -6.42 -18.66
CA ASP A 220 1.60 -6.76 -18.13
C ASP A 220 1.68 -6.79 -16.60
N GLY A 221 0.53 -6.73 -15.89
CA GLY A 221 0.44 -6.82 -14.44
C GLY A 221 0.77 -8.21 -13.89
N LEU A 222 1.30 -8.28 -12.66
CA LEU A 222 1.62 -9.53 -11.95
C LEU A 222 0.42 -10.47 -11.84
N THR A 223 -0.79 -9.93 -11.70
CA THR A 223 -2.03 -10.72 -11.64
C THR A 223 -2.23 -11.63 -12.85
N LYS A 224 -1.79 -11.20 -14.05
CA LYS A 224 -1.86 -12.04 -15.27
C LYS A 224 -0.75 -13.09 -15.37
N ALA A 225 0.33 -12.95 -14.61
CA ALA A 225 1.37 -13.97 -14.58
C ALA A 225 0.92 -15.24 -13.85
N GLY A 226 -0.10 -15.13 -12.94
CA GLY A 226 -0.77 -16.25 -12.29
C GLY A 226 0.19 -17.26 -11.66
N SER A 227 -0.09 -18.56 -11.81
CA SER A 227 0.74 -19.64 -11.26
C SER A 227 2.19 -19.67 -11.73
N LYS A 228 2.55 -18.96 -12.82
CA LYS A 228 3.93 -18.88 -13.31
C LYS A 228 4.86 -18.15 -12.34
N LEU A 229 4.31 -17.31 -11.44
CA LEU A 229 5.08 -16.61 -10.40
C LEU A 229 5.69 -17.58 -9.37
N PHE A 230 5.09 -18.76 -9.19
CA PHE A 230 5.52 -19.77 -8.22
C PHE A 230 6.41 -20.87 -8.82
N LEU A 231 6.79 -20.76 -10.09
CA LEU A 231 7.53 -21.79 -10.84
C LEU A 231 9.01 -21.44 -11.09
N ASN A 232 9.53 -20.39 -10.48
CA ASN A 232 10.94 -19.97 -10.63
C ASN A 232 11.68 -20.07 -9.33
#